data_9ef61481bafb9adda53f9473f744ae83
#
_entry.id   9ef61481bafb9adda53f9473f744ae83
#
_cell.length_a   1.000
_cell.length_b   1.000
_cell.length_c   1.000
_cell.angle_alpha   90.00
_cell.angle_beta   90.00
_cell.angle_gamma   90.00
#
_symmetry.space_group_name_H-M   'P 1'
#
loop_
_entity.id
_entity.type
_entity.pdbx_description
1 polymer ?
#
loop_
_entity_poly.entity_id
_entity_poly.type
_entity_poly.pdbx_seq_one_letter_code
_entity_poly.pdbx_strand_id
1 'polypeptide(L)'
;NQKYPSVLLENAVNELSSLPGVGRKTALRLALHMLRRDVGYTEGFASALLALRRDVKYCKVCHNICDDDVCAICVDCSVIIYGLLVENIKEVMAIENTGQFRGVYHVLGGIISPMDGIGPGDLQIDSLVQRVAGGEVKGSRSGTQYDDGGATTTIFFIYRKLSSYDVKISVIARGVSIGDEIEYADEITLGRSIVNRTSFNELHTNYNRVII
;
A
#
# COMPACT_ATOMS: atom_id res chain seq x y z
N ASN A 1 5.24 -25.11 -29.85
CA ASN A 1 6.46 -24.91 -29.05
C ASN A 1 7.41 -24.04 -29.87
N GLN A 2 7.71 -22.83 -29.34
CA GLN A 2 8.69 -21.95 -29.95
C GLN A 2 10.09 -22.55 -29.72
N LYS A 3 10.82 -22.84 -30.78
CA LYS A 3 12.21 -23.31 -30.66
C LYS A 3 13.15 -22.12 -30.50
N TYR A 4 13.99 -22.14 -29.47
CA TYR A 4 15.02 -21.15 -29.27
C TYR A 4 16.37 -21.65 -29.81
N PRO A 5 17.17 -20.76 -30.42
CA PRO A 5 18.49 -21.14 -30.98
C PRO A 5 19.54 -21.41 -29.90
N SER A 6 19.26 -21.06 -28.64
CA SER A 6 20.17 -21.19 -27.51
C SER A 6 19.39 -21.55 -26.24
N VAL A 7 19.92 -22.49 -25.49
CA VAL A 7 19.38 -22.88 -24.16
C VAL A 7 19.49 -21.69 -23.18
N LEU A 8 20.53 -20.88 -23.27
CA LEU A 8 20.71 -19.70 -22.41
C LEU A 8 19.62 -18.65 -22.67
N LEU A 9 19.25 -18.45 -23.95
CA LEU A 9 18.13 -17.58 -24.30
C LEU A 9 16.80 -18.13 -23.81
N GLU A 10 16.58 -19.43 -23.93
CA GLU A 10 15.38 -20.09 -23.45
C GLU A 10 15.23 -19.94 -21.93
N ASN A 11 16.28 -20.17 -21.17
CA ASN A 11 16.29 -20.01 -19.72
C ASN A 11 15.94 -18.56 -19.31
N ALA A 12 16.58 -17.56 -19.95
CA ALA A 12 16.28 -16.15 -19.67
C ALA A 12 14.81 -15.80 -19.98
N VAL A 13 14.26 -16.32 -21.08
CA VAL A 13 12.85 -16.11 -21.45
C VAL A 13 11.92 -16.78 -20.44
N ASN A 14 12.25 -17.99 -19.99
CA ASN A 14 11.44 -18.69 -18.97
C ASN A 14 11.40 -17.91 -17.66
N GLU A 15 12.54 -17.48 -17.14
CA GLU A 15 12.62 -16.69 -15.91
C GLU A 15 11.87 -15.35 -16.03
N LEU A 16 12.07 -14.60 -17.11
CA LEU A 16 11.35 -13.36 -17.33
C LEU A 16 9.85 -13.57 -17.50
N SER A 17 9.41 -14.68 -18.11
CA SER A 17 8.00 -14.99 -18.30
C SER A 17 7.31 -15.53 -17.03
N SER A 18 8.06 -15.85 -15.99
CA SER A 18 7.50 -16.20 -14.66
C SER A 18 7.00 -14.97 -13.89
N LEU A 19 7.42 -13.78 -14.31
CA LEU A 19 6.99 -12.52 -13.67
C LEU A 19 5.52 -12.21 -14.01
N PRO A 20 4.73 -11.73 -13.03
CA PRO A 20 3.34 -11.35 -13.25
C PRO A 20 3.20 -10.31 -14.38
N GLY A 21 2.28 -10.55 -15.31
CA GLY A 21 2.04 -9.65 -16.45
C GLY A 21 3.05 -9.74 -17.59
N VAL A 22 4.08 -10.59 -17.48
CA VAL A 22 5.10 -10.77 -18.52
C VAL A 22 4.82 -12.03 -19.32
N GLY A 23 4.20 -11.88 -20.49
CA GLY A 23 4.01 -12.98 -21.43
C GLY A 23 5.29 -13.35 -22.19
N ARG A 24 5.35 -14.56 -22.78
CA ARG A 24 6.53 -15.08 -23.50
C ARG A 24 7.07 -14.14 -24.59
N LYS A 25 6.20 -13.44 -25.34
CA LYS A 25 6.62 -12.45 -26.34
C LYS A 25 7.36 -11.27 -25.73
N THR A 26 6.86 -10.77 -24.61
CA THR A 26 7.51 -9.68 -23.86
C THR A 26 8.83 -10.15 -23.26
N ALA A 27 8.85 -11.34 -22.64
CA ALA A 27 10.06 -11.94 -22.09
C ALA A 27 11.17 -12.09 -23.14
N LEU A 28 10.83 -12.60 -24.33
CA LEU A 28 11.80 -12.70 -25.43
C LEU A 28 12.34 -11.32 -25.83
N ARG A 29 11.47 -10.31 -25.96
CA ARG A 29 11.89 -8.95 -26.30
C ARG A 29 12.83 -8.36 -25.24
N LEU A 30 12.56 -8.59 -23.97
CA LEU A 30 13.41 -8.16 -22.85
C LEU A 30 14.77 -8.89 -22.87
N ALA A 31 14.78 -10.22 -23.04
CA ALA A 31 16.00 -11.00 -23.14
C ALA A 31 16.90 -10.55 -24.31
N LEU A 32 16.32 -10.31 -25.49
CA LEU A 32 17.03 -9.80 -26.65
C LEU A 32 17.50 -8.34 -26.46
N HIS A 33 16.78 -7.54 -25.68
CA HIS A 33 17.24 -6.19 -25.33
C HIS A 33 18.48 -6.27 -24.46
N MET A 34 18.50 -7.11 -23.43
CA MET A 34 19.68 -7.31 -22.57
C MET A 34 20.88 -7.83 -23.35
N LEU A 35 20.65 -8.76 -24.30
CA LEU A 35 21.72 -9.29 -25.15
C LEU A 35 22.38 -8.25 -26.06
N ARG A 36 21.69 -7.15 -26.38
CA ARG A 36 22.22 -6.02 -27.16
C ARG A 36 22.98 -5.01 -26.33
N ARG A 37 22.89 -5.08 -25.01
CA ARG A 37 23.62 -4.22 -24.08
C ARG A 37 24.96 -4.87 -23.74
N ASP A 38 25.85 -4.07 -23.16
CA ASP A 38 27.06 -4.62 -22.57
C ASP A 38 26.77 -5.48 -21.33
N VAL A 39 27.73 -6.31 -20.96
CA VAL A 39 27.58 -7.25 -19.83
C VAL A 39 27.34 -6.48 -18.52
N GLY A 40 28.02 -5.34 -18.32
CA GLY A 40 27.87 -4.51 -17.12
C GLY A 40 26.46 -4.01 -16.89
N TYR A 41 25.71 -3.70 -17.95
CA TYR A 41 24.30 -3.36 -17.85
C TYR A 41 23.47 -4.51 -17.25
N THR A 42 23.68 -5.72 -17.74
CA THR A 42 22.94 -6.91 -17.27
C THR A 42 23.36 -7.28 -15.84
N GLU A 43 24.64 -7.16 -15.51
CA GLU A 43 25.16 -7.37 -14.15
C GLU A 43 24.57 -6.36 -13.16
N GLY A 44 24.51 -5.09 -13.53
CA GLY A 44 23.89 -4.04 -12.72
C GLY A 44 22.41 -4.31 -12.46
N PHE A 45 21.66 -4.71 -13.49
CA PHE A 45 20.27 -5.08 -13.36
C PHE A 45 20.05 -6.29 -12.43
N ALA A 46 20.83 -7.35 -12.63
CA ALA A 46 20.77 -8.55 -11.79
C ALA A 46 21.16 -8.24 -10.33
N SER A 47 22.21 -7.44 -10.14
CA SER A 47 22.69 -7.02 -8.82
C SER A 47 21.64 -6.18 -8.07
N ALA A 48 20.95 -5.27 -8.76
CA ALA A 48 19.87 -4.47 -8.15
C ALA A 48 18.72 -5.35 -7.65
N LEU A 49 18.29 -6.36 -8.42
CA LEU A 49 17.27 -7.31 -8.00
C LEU A 49 17.72 -8.17 -6.82
N LEU A 50 18.97 -8.61 -6.84
CA LEU A 50 19.53 -9.40 -5.74
C LEU A 50 19.64 -8.57 -4.45
N ALA A 51 20.12 -7.33 -4.54
CA ALA A 51 20.18 -6.41 -3.41
C ALA A 51 18.79 -6.14 -2.84
N LEU A 52 17.81 -5.81 -3.69
CA LEU A 52 16.43 -5.63 -3.27
C LEU A 52 15.92 -6.83 -2.46
N ARG A 53 16.18 -8.06 -2.90
CA ARG A 53 15.66 -9.25 -2.21
C ARG A 53 16.42 -9.58 -0.93
N ARG A 54 17.73 -9.30 -0.88
CA ARG A 54 18.62 -9.66 0.25
C ARG A 54 18.62 -8.62 1.34
N ASP A 55 18.65 -7.33 0.94
CA ASP A 55 19.07 -6.24 1.82
C ASP A 55 17.89 -5.39 2.29
N VAL A 56 16.73 -5.39 1.54
CA VAL A 56 15.54 -4.68 1.97
C VAL A 56 15.02 -5.26 3.29
N LYS A 57 14.70 -4.37 4.22
CA LYS A 57 14.14 -4.72 5.52
C LYS A 57 12.70 -4.26 5.65
N TYR A 58 12.02 -4.77 6.65
CA TYR A 58 10.73 -4.26 7.09
C TYR A 58 10.93 -3.46 8.38
N CYS A 59 10.41 -2.25 8.40
CA CYS A 59 10.46 -1.38 9.56
C CYS A 59 9.88 -2.09 10.79
N LYS A 60 10.64 -2.17 11.87
CA LYS A 60 10.21 -2.83 13.11
C LYS A 60 9.02 -2.15 13.78
N VAL A 61 8.72 -0.90 13.41
CA VAL A 61 7.64 -0.10 13.99
C VAL A 61 6.36 -0.16 13.14
N CYS A 62 6.45 0.10 11.84
CA CYS A 62 5.27 0.27 10.97
C CYS A 62 5.11 -0.80 9.89
N HIS A 63 6.07 -1.71 9.75
CA HIS A 63 6.12 -2.79 8.77
C HIS A 63 6.21 -2.33 7.30
N ASN A 64 6.49 -1.03 7.04
CA ASN A 64 6.86 -0.55 5.71
C ASN A 64 8.24 -1.07 5.31
N ILE A 65 8.53 -1.14 4.01
CA ILE A 65 9.88 -1.45 3.52
C ILE A 65 10.83 -0.29 3.79
N CYS A 66 12.07 -0.62 4.13
CA CYS A 66 13.15 0.35 4.37
C CYS A 66 14.52 -0.33 4.26
N ASP A 67 15.58 0.47 4.25
CA ASP A 67 16.95 -0.01 4.22
C ASP A 67 17.51 -0.26 5.63
N ASP A 68 16.96 0.42 6.63
CA ASP A 68 17.33 0.33 8.04
C ASP A 68 16.29 -0.43 8.88
N ASP A 69 16.56 -0.59 10.18
CA ASP A 69 15.64 -1.24 11.12
C ASP A 69 14.36 -0.43 11.38
N VAL A 70 14.42 0.90 11.22
CA VAL A 70 13.30 1.82 11.35
C VAL A 70 13.28 2.75 10.13
N CYS A 71 12.16 2.88 9.46
CA CYS A 71 12.03 3.71 8.26
C CYS A 71 12.10 5.21 8.58
N ALA A 72 12.48 6.02 7.60
CA ALA A 72 12.60 7.47 7.72
C ALA A 72 11.33 8.13 8.28
N ILE A 73 10.14 7.67 7.86
CA ILE A 73 8.85 8.19 8.37
C ILE A 73 8.70 7.96 9.87
N CYS A 74 9.12 6.80 10.39
CA CYS A 74 9.03 6.51 11.82
C CYS A 74 10.12 7.21 12.63
N VAL A 75 11.28 7.52 12.04
CA VAL A 75 12.36 8.27 12.70
C VAL A 75 12.02 9.75 12.80
N ASP A 76 11.42 10.34 11.76
CA ASP A 76 11.14 11.78 11.69
C ASP A 76 9.88 12.20 12.48
N CYS A 77 9.10 11.24 12.95
CA CYS A 77 7.87 11.52 13.68
C CYS A 77 8.10 12.02 15.12
N SER A 78 8.46 13.28 15.24
CA SER A 78 8.56 13.97 16.54
C SER A 78 7.21 14.28 17.20
N VAL A 79 6.09 14.19 16.48
CA VAL A 79 4.73 14.41 16.99
C VAL A 79 3.75 13.39 16.40
N ILE A 80 3.64 12.24 17.06
CA ILE A 80 2.69 11.20 16.66
C ILE A 80 1.31 11.53 17.23
N ILE A 81 0.45 12.12 16.40
CA ILE A 81 -0.95 12.35 16.76
C ILE A 81 -1.87 11.37 16.01
N TYR A 82 -1.51 10.98 14.77
CA TYR A 82 -2.36 10.15 13.93
C TYR A 82 -1.57 9.01 13.27
N GLY A 83 -2.13 7.80 13.36
CA GLY A 83 -1.67 6.64 12.61
C GLY A 83 -2.60 6.34 11.43
N LEU A 84 -2.03 6.03 10.28
CA LEU A 84 -2.77 5.58 9.11
C LEU A 84 -2.55 4.09 8.89
N LEU A 85 -3.63 3.32 9.00
CA LEU A 85 -3.64 1.91 8.67
C LEU A 85 -3.74 1.73 7.17
N VAL A 86 -2.86 0.94 6.61
CA VAL A 86 -2.83 0.60 5.19
C VAL A 86 -2.67 -0.91 5.00
N GLU A 87 -3.23 -1.41 3.93
CA GLU A 87 -3.12 -2.83 3.58
C GLU A 87 -1.70 -3.18 3.18
N ASN A 88 -1.10 -2.37 2.31
CA ASN A 88 0.18 -2.68 1.69
C ASN A 88 1.03 -1.42 1.43
N ILE A 89 2.26 -1.68 1.00
CA ILE A 89 3.28 -0.63 0.77
C ILE A 89 2.90 0.32 -0.38
N LYS A 90 2.14 -0.14 -1.38
CA LYS A 90 1.71 0.70 -2.50
C LYS A 90 0.81 1.84 -2.03
N GLU A 91 -0.03 1.56 -1.01
CA GLU A 91 -0.87 2.59 -0.39
C GLU A 91 -0.05 3.63 0.34
N VAL A 92 1.00 3.22 1.07
CA VAL A 92 1.96 4.17 1.67
C VAL A 92 2.51 5.10 0.61
N MET A 93 3.04 4.54 -0.48
CA MET A 93 3.61 5.34 -1.58
C MET A 93 2.59 6.29 -2.21
N ALA A 94 1.35 5.83 -2.43
CA ALA A 94 0.30 6.64 -3.00
C ALA A 94 -0.07 7.83 -2.10
N ILE A 95 -0.14 7.60 -0.78
CA ILE A 95 -0.49 8.63 0.20
C ILE A 95 0.66 9.61 0.37
N GLU A 96 1.91 9.14 0.49
CA GLU A 96 3.09 10.00 0.56
C GLU A 96 3.21 10.93 -0.66
N ASN A 97 2.90 10.43 -1.85
CA ASN A 97 2.90 11.23 -3.08
C ASN A 97 1.91 12.40 -3.06
N THR A 98 0.89 12.36 -2.20
CA THR A 98 -0.04 13.49 -2.04
C THR A 98 0.57 14.66 -1.26
N GLY A 99 1.57 14.41 -0.42
CA GLY A 99 2.16 15.38 0.50
C GLY A 99 1.20 15.92 1.57
N GLN A 100 -0.01 15.33 1.71
CA GLN A 100 -1.07 15.84 2.60
C GLN A 100 -1.11 15.15 3.95
N PHE A 101 -0.51 13.99 4.09
CA PHE A 101 -0.50 13.24 5.35
C PHE A 101 0.80 13.50 6.12
N ARG A 102 0.66 13.91 7.38
CA ARG A 102 1.78 14.07 8.32
C ARG A 102 1.49 13.23 9.55
N GLY A 103 1.86 11.99 9.50
CA GLY A 103 1.65 11.02 10.57
C GLY A 103 2.46 9.75 10.32
N VAL A 104 2.18 8.73 11.11
CA VAL A 104 2.84 7.42 10.97
C VAL A 104 1.91 6.43 10.28
N TYR A 105 2.51 5.44 9.64
CA TYR A 105 1.79 4.34 9.05
C TYR A 105 1.82 3.09 9.92
N HIS A 106 0.90 2.20 9.62
CA HIS A 106 0.97 0.82 10.04
C HIS A 106 0.50 -0.06 8.87
N VAL A 107 1.44 -0.80 8.29
CA VAL A 107 1.19 -1.69 7.14
C VAL A 107 0.74 -3.04 7.67
N LEU A 108 -0.49 -3.43 7.33
CA LEU A 108 -1.09 -4.69 7.79
C LEU A 108 -0.49 -5.92 7.11
N GLY A 109 -0.01 -5.78 5.86
CA GLY A 109 0.49 -6.86 5.03
C GLY A 109 -0.57 -7.59 4.22
N GLY A 110 -1.84 -7.13 4.27
CA GLY A 110 -2.98 -7.69 3.54
C GLY A 110 -4.31 -7.39 4.23
N ILE A 111 -5.35 -8.10 3.80
CA ILE A 111 -6.69 -8.08 4.38
C ILE A 111 -7.11 -9.49 4.81
N ILE A 112 -8.04 -9.58 5.76
CA ILE A 112 -8.64 -10.86 6.15
C ILE A 112 -9.45 -11.38 4.96
N SER A 113 -9.02 -12.49 4.39
CA SER A 113 -9.66 -13.17 3.26
C SER A 113 -9.73 -14.67 3.52
N PRO A 114 -10.84 -15.17 4.06
CA PRO A 114 -11.00 -16.61 4.31
C PRO A 114 -10.91 -17.46 3.03
N MET A 115 -11.30 -16.88 1.88
CA MET A 115 -11.20 -17.58 0.59
C MET A 115 -9.75 -17.78 0.14
N ASP A 116 -8.86 -16.85 0.51
CA ASP A 116 -7.43 -16.94 0.21
C ASP A 116 -6.63 -17.56 1.37
N GLY A 117 -7.32 -17.99 2.43
CA GLY A 117 -6.71 -18.59 3.62
C GLY A 117 -6.00 -17.58 4.54
N ILE A 118 -6.25 -16.26 4.35
CA ILE A 118 -5.63 -15.21 5.16
C ILE A 118 -6.49 -14.92 6.38
N GLY A 119 -5.97 -15.26 7.55
CA GLY A 119 -6.61 -14.98 8.84
C GLY A 119 -6.01 -13.74 9.54
N PRO A 120 -6.61 -13.32 10.67
CA PRO A 120 -6.10 -12.20 11.46
C PRO A 120 -4.66 -12.39 11.98
N GLY A 121 -4.23 -13.65 12.19
CA GLY A 121 -2.88 -13.98 12.66
C GLY A 121 -1.80 -13.85 11.59
N ASP A 122 -2.19 -13.78 10.32
CA ASP A 122 -1.27 -13.59 9.20
C ASP A 122 -0.95 -12.11 8.96
N LEU A 123 -1.71 -11.22 9.62
CA LEU A 123 -1.60 -9.78 9.47
C LEU A 123 -0.93 -9.12 10.70
N GLN A 124 -0.38 -7.94 10.49
CA GLN A 124 0.31 -7.17 11.54
C GLN A 124 -0.66 -6.46 12.52
N ILE A 125 -1.73 -7.16 12.92
CA ILE A 125 -2.78 -6.59 13.79
C ILE A 125 -2.33 -6.55 15.26
N ASP A 126 -1.65 -7.60 15.74
CA ASP A 126 -1.23 -7.64 17.14
C ASP A 126 -0.15 -6.60 17.44
N SER A 127 0.76 -6.33 16.51
CA SER A 127 1.73 -5.24 16.64
C SER A 127 1.07 -3.85 16.63
N LEU A 128 -0.03 -3.66 15.88
CA LEU A 128 -0.84 -2.45 15.95
C LEU A 128 -1.44 -2.26 17.35
N VAL A 129 -2.02 -3.31 17.92
CA VAL A 129 -2.60 -3.26 19.26
C VAL A 129 -1.53 -2.88 20.30
N GLN A 130 -0.33 -3.46 20.21
CA GLN A 130 0.79 -3.11 21.09
C GLN A 130 1.20 -1.63 20.97
N ARG A 131 1.26 -1.08 19.75
CA ARG A 131 1.57 0.33 19.51
C ARG A 131 0.52 1.26 20.12
N VAL A 132 -0.76 0.92 19.97
CA VAL A 132 -1.87 1.67 20.58
C VAL A 132 -1.83 1.58 22.09
N ALA A 133 -1.59 0.41 22.66
CA ALA A 133 -1.45 0.20 24.09
C ALA A 133 -0.26 0.97 24.70
N GLY A 134 0.83 1.12 23.94
CA GLY A 134 2.01 1.91 24.29
C GLY A 134 1.79 3.43 24.23
N GLY A 135 0.62 3.89 23.77
CA GLY A 135 0.30 5.32 23.66
C GLY A 135 1.01 6.05 22.51
N GLU A 136 1.67 5.31 21.61
CA GLU A 136 2.35 5.88 20.45
C GLU A 136 1.39 6.49 19.42
N VAL A 137 0.12 6.06 19.42
CA VAL A 137 -0.90 6.52 18.49
C VAL A 137 -2.15 6.93 19.26
N LYS A 138 -2.52 8.22 19.24
CA LYS A 138 -3.72 8.75 19.89
C LYS A 138 -4.97 8.76 19.02
N GLY A 139 -4.81 8.57 17.72
CA GLY A 139 -5.92 8.46 16.77
C GLY A 139 -5.49 7.62 15.58
N SER A 140 -6.36 6.72 15.13
CA SER A 140 -6.10 5.88 13.96
C SER A 140 -7.05 6.26 12.82
N ARG A 141 -6.50 6.43 11.61
CA ARG A 141 -7.28 6.56 10.39
C ARG A 141 -7.02 5.33 9.52
N SER A 142 -8.06 4.66 9.09
CA SER A 142 -7.93 3.55 8.17
C SER A 142 -7.90 4.06 6.72
N GLY A 143 -6.89 3.68 5.96
CA GLY A 143 -6.72 4.00 4.55
C GLY A 143 -7.16 2.88 3.61
N THR A 144 -7.65 1.75 4.11
CA THR A 144 -8.02 0.60 3.27
C THR A 144 -9.23 0.89 2.40
N GLN A 145 -9.16 0.49 1.14
CA GLN A 145 -10.30 0.54 0.23
C GLN A 145 -11.34 -0.52 0.62
N TYR A 146 -12.62 -0.16 0.52
CA TYR A 146 -13.76 -0.99 0.91
C TYR A 146 -14.44 -1.66 -0.28
N ASP A 147 -13.70 -2.28 -1.20
CA ASP A 147 -14.32 -2.81 -2.42
C ASP A 147 -14.71 -4.27 -2.32
N ASP A 148 -14.21 -4.98 -1.30
CA ASP A 148 -14.59 -6.36 -1.02
C ASP A 148 -14.95 -6.59 0.44
N GLY A 149 -15.59 -7.71 0.72
CA GLY A 149 -15.97 -8.09 2.07
C GLY A 149 -14.78 -8.24 3.03
N GLY A 150 -13.56 -8.44 2.51
CA GLY A 150 -12.34 -8.65 3.28
C GLY A 150 -11.86 -7.37 3.97
N ALA A 151 -11.85 -6.23 3.27
CA ALA A 151 -11.44 -4.95 3.86
C ALA A 151 -12.40 -4.52 4.97
N THR A 152 -13.72 -4.66 4.77
CA THR A 152 -14.72 -4.38 5.77
C THR A 152 -14.58 -5.28 7.00
N THR A 153 -14.34 -6.58 6.80
CA THR A 153 -14.11 -7.55 7.87
C THR A 153 -12.85 -7.21 8.67
N THR A 154 -11.77 -6.84 7.98
CA THR A 154 -10.50 -6.45 8.61
C THR A 154 -10.67 -5.25 9.51
N ILE A 155 -11.32 -4.19 9.03
CA ILE A 155 -11.55 -2.97 9.82
C ILE A 155 -12.45 -3.25 11.01
N PHE A 156 -13.52 -4.04 10.84
CA PHE A 156 -14.41 -4.41 11.94
C PHE A 156 -13.66 -5.23 13.01
N PHE A 157 -12.79 -6.15 12.60
CA PHE A 157 -11.97 -6.93 13.50
C PHE A 157 -11.02 -6.04 14.30
N ILE A 158 -10.33 -5.11 13.62
CA ILE A 158 -9.41 -4.13 14.25
C ILE A 158 -10.19 -3.22 15.20
N TYR A 159 -11.35 -2.71 14.79
CA TYR A 159 -12.21 -1.89 15.64
C TYR A 159 -12.56 -2.60 16.95
N ARG A 160 -12.94 -3.87 16.87
CA ARG A 160 -13.24 -4.68 18.08
C ARG A 160 -12.01 -4.86 18.98
N LYS A 161 -10.85 -5.11 18.40
CA LYS A 161 -9.57 -5.25 19.15
C LYS A 161 -9.17 -3.94 19.85
N LEU A 162 -9.43 -2.81 19.23
CA LEU A 162 -9.07 -1.48 19.74
C LEU A 162 -10.17 -0.82 20.57
N SER A 163 -11.35 -1.41 20.70
CA SER A 163 -12.49 -0.83 21.44
C SER A 163 -12.26 -0.58 22.93
N SER A 164 -11.29 -1.27 23.54
CA SER A 164 -10.88 -1.07 24.93
C SER A 164 -9.88 0.07 25.14
N TYR A 165 -9.38 0.66 24.06
CA TYR A 165 -8.42 1.76 24.10
C TYR A 165 -9.10 3.08 23.72
N ASP A 166 -8.66 4.18 24.33
CA ASP A 166 -9.16 5.53 24.01
C ASP A 166 -8.55 6.04 22.69
N VAL A 167 -8.95 5.43 21.58
CA VAL A 167 -8.51 5.81 20.22
C VAL A 167 -9.70 6.07 19.32
N LYS A 168 -9.64 7.18 18.59
CA LYS A 168 -10.64 7.55 17.60
C LYS A 168 -10.30 6.91 16.25
N ILE A 169 -11.13 6.00 15.79
CA ILE A 169 -10.97 5.36 14.48
C ILE A 169 -11.84 6.08 13.46
N SER A 170 -11.25 6.50 12.35
CA SER A 170 -11.94 7.12 11.23
C SER A 170 -11.52 6.47 9.91
N VAL A 171 -12.32 6.59 8.89
CA VAL A 171 -12.08 6.03 7.57
C VAL A 171 -11.86 7.17 6.59
N ILE A 172 -11.02 6.97 5.59
CA ILE A 172 -10.83 7.94 4.50
C ILE A 172 -12.17 8.16 3.80
N ALA A 173 -12.51 9.44 3.61
CA ALA A 173 -13.73 9.83 2.93
C ALA A 173 -13.72 9.29 1.48
N ARG A 174 -14.89 8.83 1.03
CA ARG A 174 -15.12 8.42 -0.36
C ARG A 174 -15.88 9.52 -1.07
N GLY A 175 -15.55 9.73 -2.32
CA GLY A 175 -16.20 10.73 -3.14
C GLY A 175 -16.02 10.44 -4.62
N VAL A 176 -16.77 11.15 -5.44
CA VAL A 176 -16.59 11.15 -6.89
C VAL A 176 -15.30 11.89 -7.22
N SER A 177 -14.51 11.38 -8.16
CA SER A 177 -13.24 11.99 -8.58
C SER A 177 -13.47 13.37 -9.16
N ILE A 178 -12.55 14.29 -8.89
CA ILE A 178 -12.61 15.65 -9.46
C ILE A 178 -12.29 15.58 -10.95
N GLY A 179 -13.19 16.08 -11.78
CA GLY A 179 -13.05 16.12 -13.24
C GLY A 179 -13.69 14.94 -13.97
N ASP A 180 -14.16 13.92 -13.25
CA ASP A 180 -14.96 12.86 -13.84
C ASP A 180 -16.43 13.28 -14.01
N GLU A 181 -17.06 12.82 -15.07
CA GLU A 181 -18.49 13.01 -15.27
C GLU A 181 -19.27 12.07 -14.32
N ILE A 182 -20.30 12.61 -13.68
CA ILE A 182 -21.12 11.90 -12.68
C ILE A 182 -21.70 10.60 -13.26
N GLU A 183 -21.99 10.57 -14.55
CA GLU A 183 -22.54 9.39 -15.23
C GLU A 183 -21.61 8.16 -15.27
N TYR A 184 -20.29 8.37 -15.11
CA TYR A 184 -19.31 7.28 -15.06
C TYR A 184 -18.98 6.82 -13.64
N ALA A 185 -19.51 7.52 -12.62
CA ALA A 185 -19.33 7.08 -11.24
C ALA A 185 -20.18 5.82 -10.98
N ASP A 186 -19.62 4.85 -10.26
CA ASP A 186 -20.40 3.70 -9.83
C ASP A 186 -21.51 4.12 -8.85
N GLU A 187 -22.64 3.41 -8.90
CA GLU A 187 -23.85 3.73 -8.14
C GLU A 187 -23.63 3.81 -6.63
N ILE A 188 -22.75 2.95 -6.10
CA ILE A 188 -22.45 2.88 -4.66
C ILE A 188 -21.66 4.11 -4.24
N THR A 189 -20.63 4.48 -4.99
CA THR A 189 -19.80 5.66 -4.73
C THR A 189 -20.63 6.93 -4.86
N LEU A 190 -21.44 7.05 -5.91
CA LEU A 190 -22.32 8.19 -6.12
C LEU A 190 -23.36 8.31 -4.99
N GLY A 191 -24.03 7.21 -4.65
CA GLY A 191 -25.01 7.18 -3.56
C GLY A 191 -24.39 7.60 -2.22
N ARG A 192 -23.22 7.09 -1.89
CA ARG A 192 -22.49 7.48 -0.65
C ARG A 192 -22.05 8.93 -0.66
N SER A 193 -21.61 9.46 -1.80
CA SER A 193 -21.22 10.86 -1.94
C SER A 193 -22.39 11.81 -1.71
N ILE A 194 -23.59 11.42 -2.17
CA ILE A 194 -24.83 12.18 -1.93
C ILE A 194 -25.23 12.16 -0.45
N VAL A 195 -25.14 11.00 0.21
CA VAL A 195 -25.45 10.88 1.64
C VAL A 195 -24.46 11.64 2.50
N ASN A 196 -23.17 11.55 2.18
CA ASN A 196 -22.07 12.17 2.95
C ASN A 196 -21.67 13.55 2.39
N ARG A 197 -22.56 14.23 1.66
CA ARG A 197 -22.29 15.55 1.10
C ARG A 197 -21.89 16.54 2.18
N THR A 198 -20.87 17.33 1.92
CA THR A 198 -20.40 18.40 2.80
C THR A 198 -21.07 19.71 2.44
N SER A 199 -21.26 20.57 3.44
CA SER A 199 -21.76 21.93 3.24
C SER A 199 -20.80 22.75 2.39
N PHE A 200 -21.29 23.54 1.44
CA PHE A 200 -20.47 24.41 0.62
C PHE A 200 -19.63 25.40 1.45
N ASN A 201 -20.16 25.86 2.55
CA ASN A 201 -19.46 26.77 3.47
C ASN A 201 -18.28 26.06 4.17
N GLU A 202 -18.39 24.76 4.45
CA GLU A 202 -17.31 23.97 5.05
C GLU A 202 -16.18 23.70 4.05
N LEU A 203 -16.49 23.59 2.76
CA LEU A 203 -15.49 23.46 1.71
C LEU A 203 -14.55 24.67 1.67
N HIS A 204 -15.08 25.89 1.73
CA HIS A 204 -14.26 27.10 1.75
C HIS A 204 -13.39 27.23 3.02
N THR A 205 -13.87 26.77 4.15
CA THR A 205 -13.11 26.81 5.42
C THR A 205 -11.97 25.79 5.42
N ASN A 206 -12.15 24.65 4.77
CA ASN A 206 -11.14 23.60 4.68
C ASN A 206 -10.04 23.92 3.65
N TYR A 207 -10.34 24.63 2.56
CA TYR A 207 -9.32 25.13 1.63
C TYR A 207 -8.34 26.11 2.32
N ASN A 208 -8.79 26.87 3.30
CA ASN A 208 -7.93 27.77 4.07
C ASN A 208 -7.20 27.09 5.24
N ARG A 209 -7.51 25.82 5.57
CA ARG A 209 -6.82 25.04 6.62
C ARG A 209 -5.71 24.13 6.11
N VAL A 210 -5.51 24.05 4.80
CA VAL A 210 -4.44 23.23 4.18
C VAL A 210 -3.17 24.06 3.93
N ILE A 211 -3.19 25.35 4.24
CA ILE A 211 -2.01 26.22 4.14
C ILE A 211 -1.70 26.77 5.54
N ILE A 212 -1.09 25.99 6.36
CA ILE A 212 -0.07 26.38 7.37
C ILE A 212 0.64 25.09 7.79
#